data_6162a5812932e46d571585d62287d02c
#
_entry.id   6162a5812932e46d571585d62287d02c
#
_cell.length_a   1.000
_cell.length_b   1.000
_cell.length_c   1.000
_cell.angle_alpha   90.00
_cell.angle_beta   90.00
_cell.angle_gamma   90.00
#
_symmetry.space_group_name_H-M   'P 1'
#
loop_
_entity.id
_entity.type
_entity.pdbx_description
1 polymer ?
#
loop_
_entity_poly.entity_id
_entity_poly.type
_entity_poly.pdbx_seq_one_letter_code
_entity_poly.pdbx_strand_id
1 'polypeptide(L)'
;MKILITGAKGQLGREISECFERGYTELGCPAILKEKNDIHLIDIDELDISKLSDVIALFEKERFDAVINCAAFTNVNLCETERELAFRANALGPRNLAIAAEKIGAKLIHVSTDYVFAGNGSTPYVEWDACEPQSAYGHTKYLGEEYIKQFSTKYFIVRTAWLYGYYGKNFVKTMINIAKEKGACKVVCDQIGNPTNAADLAHHLIKLLDTEEYGVYHGTGEGECSWYEFTKEIVSLSGINATVSPCTTDEYPTPAKRPAYSSLENMMFKTTVGNEFRPWREALKVFIENNSN
;
A
#
# COMPACT_ATOMS: atom_id res chain seq x y z
N MET A 1 -9.16 11.69 18.19
CA MET A 1 -7.69 11.68 18.00
C MET A 1 -7.28 12.76 17.01
N LYS A 2 -6.05 13.29 17.14
CA LYS A 2 -5.42 14.16 16.14
C LYS A 2 -4.50 13.31 15.27
N ILE A 3 -4.82 13.18 13.99
CA ILE A 3 -4.20 12.20 13.09
C ILE A 3 -3.56 12.91 11.90
N LEU A 4 -2.29 12.63 11.64
CA LEU A 4 -1.58 13.05 10.45
C LEU A 4 -1.65 11.96 9.38
N ILE A 5 -2.03 12.33 8.15
CA ILE A 5 -1.96 11.45 6.96
C ILE A 5 -0.96 12.08 6.00
N THR A 6 0.17 11.42 5.74
CA THR A 6 1.16 11.86 4.75
C THR A 6 0.95 11.14 3.42
N GLY A 7 1.34 11.77 2.30
CA GLY A 7 0.99 11.28 0.96
C GLY A 7 -0.53 11.36 0.69
N ALA A 8 -1.16 12.38 1.28
CA ALA A 8 -2.61 12.54 1.29
C ALA A 8 -3.23 12.72 -0.10
N LYS A 9 -2.47 13.23 -1.08
CA LYS A 9 -2.93 13.38 -2.48
C LYS A 9 -2.83 12.06 -3.28
N GLY A 10 -2.17 11.05 -2.71
CA GLY A 10 -2.02 9.72 -3.30
C GLY A 10 -3.29 8.88 -3.24
N GLN A 11 -3.28 7.71 -3.93
CA GLN A 11 -4.41 6.79 -4.02
C GLN A 11 -4.95 6.38 -2.65
N LEU A 12 -4.08 5.88 -1.77
CA LEU A 12 -4.47 5.38 -0.45
C LEU A 12 -4.74 6.52 0.55
N GLY A 13 -3.92 7.59 0.52
CA GLY A 13 -4.13 8.74 1.40
C GLY A 13 -5.50 9.38 1.21
N ARG A 14 -5.96 9.52 -0.04
CA ARG A 14 -7.30 10.01 -0.36
C ARG A 14 -8.39 9.05 0.14
N GLU A 15 -8.23 7.74 -0.09
CA GLU A 15 -9.21 6.76 0.37
C GLU A 15 -9.39 6.81 1.89
N ILE A 16 -8.29 6.92 2.64
CA ILE A 16 -8.33 7.05 4.11
C ILE A 16 -9.01 8.37 4.51
N SER A 17 -8.65 9.48 3.87
CA SER A 17 -9.26 10.79 4.13
C SER A 17 -10.78 10.77 3.96
N GLU A 18 -11.25 10.22 2.87
CA GLU A 18 -12.67 10.06 2.57
C GLU A 18 -13.40 9.17 3.60
N CYS A 19 -12.73 8.12 4.11
CA CYS A 19 -13.30 7.30 5.17
C CYS A 19 -13.56 8.12 6.45
N PHE A 20 -12.64 9.01 6.83
CA PHE A 20 -12.83 9.91 7.96
C PHE A 20 -13.93 10.97 7.71
N GLU A 21 -14.02 11.50 6.51
CA GLU A 21 -15.05 12.49 6.15
C GLU A 21 -16.46 11.90 6.16
N ARG A 22 -16.64 10.71 5.58
CA ARG A 22 -17.94 10.03 5.53
C ARG A 22 -18.29 9.26 6.81
N GLY A 23 -17.32 8.98 7.70
CA GLY A 23 -17.52 8.28 8.97
C GLY A 23 -17.68 6.76 8.87
N TYR A 24 -17.38 6.15 7.72
CA TYR A 24 -17.41 4.71 7.48
C TYR A 24 -16.47 4.29 6.34
N THR A 25 -16.18 3.00 6.25
CA THR A 25 -15.44 2.37 5.14
C THR A 25 -16.36 1.44 4.35
N GLU A 26 -15.91 0.92 3.21
CA GLU A 26 -16.69 -0.09 2.46
C GLU A 26 -16.93 -1.40 3.23
N LEU A 27 -16.09 -1.73 4.22
CA LEU A 27 -16.18 -2.96 5.01
C LEU A 27 -16.87 -2.76 6.36
N GLY A 28 -17.27 -1.54 6.69
CA GLY A 28 -17.96 -1.25 7.93
C GLY A 28 -17.50 0.04 8.59
N CYS A 29 -17.68 0.14 9.91
CA CYS A 29 -17.37 1.35 10.67
C CYS A 29 -16.46 1.02 11.87
N PRO A 30 -15.13 1.08 11.74
CA PRO A 30 -14.20 1.03 12.86
C PRO A 30 -14.56 2.02 13.96
N ALA A 31 -14.25 1.68 15.22
CA ALA A 31 -14.71 2.47 16.36
C ALA A 31 -14.21 3.92 16.31
N ILE A 32 -12.98 4.13 15.88
CA ILE A 32 -12.38 5.46 15.72
C ILE A 32 -13.19 6.39 14.79
N LEU A 33 -13.87 5.87 13.76
CA LEU A 33 -14.68 6.70 12.84
C LEU A 33 -15.97 7.20 13.47
N LYS A 34 -16.41 6.65 14.59
CA LYS A 34 -17.58 7.12 15.36
C LYS A 34 -17.25 8.31 16.24
N GLU A 35 -15.97 8.59 16.44
CA GLU A 35 -15.47 9.67 17.27
C GLU A 35 -15.15 10.92 16.46
N LYS A 36 -15.10 12.07 17.12
CA LYS A 36 -14.61 13.29 16.47
C LYS A 36 -13.08 13.22 16.37
N ASN A 37 -12.59 13.22 15.13
CA ASN A 37 -11.17 13.22 14.84
C ASN A 37 -10.75 14.56 14.19
N ASP A 38 -9.52 14.97 14.43
CA ASP A 38 -8.85 16.13 13.82
C ASP A 38 -7.83 15.59 12.80
N ILE A 39 -8.18 15.65 11.51
CA ILE A 39 -7.42 15.04 10.43
C ILE A 39 -6.56 16.08 9.72
N HIS A 40 -5.25 15.90 9.75
CA HIS A 40 -4.26 16.73 9.07
C HIS A 40 -3.75 15.99 7.84
N LEU A 41 -4.03 16.54 6.66
CA LEU A 41 -3.65 16.00 5.37
C LEU A 41 -2.41 16.73 4.86
N ILE A 42 -1.32 16.01 4.60
CA ILE A 42 -0.05 16.59 4.14
C ILE A 42 0.52 15.78 2.97
N ASP A 43 1.05 16.49 1.99
CA ASP A 43 1.82 15.91 0.88
C ASP A 43 3.17 16.63 0.73
N ILE A 44 3.97 16.25 -0.27
CA ILE A 44 5.34 16.75 -0.48
C ILE A 44 5.40 18.27 -0.62
N ASP A 45 4.35 18.90 -1.13
CA ASP A 45 4.27 20.37 -1.32
C ASP A 45 4.20 21.11 0.03
N GLU A 46 3.63 20.47 1.07
CA GLU A 46 3.47 21.04 2.41
C GLU A 46 4.59 20.62 3.36
N LEU A 47 5.07 19.37 3.24
CA LEU A 47 6.14 18.81 4.08
C LEU A 47 6.98 17.78 3.34
N ASP A 48 8.24 18.04 3.12
CA ASP A 48 9.23 17.02 2.73
C ASP A 48 9.62 16.19 3.96
N ILE A 49 9.04 14.99 4.10
CA ILE A 49 9.30 14.10 5.24
C ILE A 49 10.78 13.65 5.34
N SER A 50 11.58 13.82 4.28
CA SER A 50 13.02 13.54 4.33
C SER A 50 13.83 14.57 5.13
N LYS A 51 13.21 15.69 5.51
CA LYS A 51 13.84 16.78 6.30
C LYS A 51 13.49 16.65 7.78
N LEU A 52 14.38 16.06 8.56
CA LEU A 52 14.14 15.74 9.98
C LEU A 52 13.74 16.96 10.81
N SER A 53 14.39 18.13 10.60
CA SER A 53 14.09 19.36 11.35
C SER A 53 12.65 19.79 11.19
N ASP A 54 12.14 19.75 9.95
CA ASP A 54 10.80 20.23 9.61
C ASP A 54 9.74 19.26 10.15
N VAL A 55 10.01 17.95 10.08
CA VAL A 55 9.15 16.89 10.67
C VAL A 55 9.07 17.08 12.19
N ILE A 56 10.20 17.22 12.88
CA ILE A 56 10.22 17.42 14.34
C ILE A 56 9.45 18.68 14.71
N ALA A 57 9.70 19.81 14.04
CA ALA A 57 9.03 21.08 14.34
C ALA A 57 7.50 20.97 14.21
N LEU A 58 7.02 20.28 13.15
CA LEU A 58 5.60 20.04 12.96
C LEU A 58 5.01 19.19 14.11
N PHE A 59 5.68 18.08 14.45
CA PHE A 59 5.18 17.15 15.48
C PHE A 59 5.18 17.77 16.88
N GLU A 60 6.19 18.59 17.23
CA GLU A 60 6.25 19.31 18.50
C GLU A 60 5.15 20.37 18.60
N LYS A 61 4.85 21.03 17.50
CA LYS A 61 3.79 22.06 17.43
C LYS A 61 2.40 21.44 17.51
N GLU A 62 2.13 20.43 16.69
CA GLU A 62 0.79 19.90 16.47
C GLU A 62 0.41 18.78 17.46
N ARG A 63 1.40 18.01 17.99
CA ARG A 63 1.19 16.96 18.99
C ARG A 63 0.18 15.92 18.52
N PHE A 64 0.44 15.27 17.40
CA PHE A 64 -0.40 14.21 16.85
C PHE A 64 -0.50 13.00 17.80
N ASP A 65 -1.66 12.35 17.85
CA ASP A 65 -1.88 11.07 18.53
C ASP A 65 -1.44 9.89 17.64
N ALA A 66 -1.60 10.04 16.32
CA ALA A 66 -1.23 9.02 15.36
C ALA A 66 -0.81 9.60 14.01
N VAL A 67 -0.01 8.84 13.28
CA VAL A 67 0.44 9.14 11.91
C VAL A 67 0.16 7.95 11.02
N ILE A 68 -0.46 8.19 9.86
CA ILE A 68 -0.59 7.19 8.79
C ILE A 68 0.28 7.64 7.63
N ASN A 69 1.41 6.95 7.42
CA ASN A 69 2.36 7.28 6.37
C ASN A 69 2.05 6.49 5.09
N CYS A 70 1.39 7.18 4.15
CA CYS A 70 1.15 6.72 2.77
C CYS A 70 2.15 7.33 1.77
N ALA A 71 3.03 8.25 2.22
CA ALA A 71 4.01 8.88 1.36
C ALA A 71 5.12 7.88 0.96
N ALA A 72 5.36 7.74 -0.33
CA ALA A 72 6.42 6.92 -0.89
C ALA A 72 6.73 7.29 -2.35
N PHE A 73 7.95 7.03 -2.79
CA PHE A 73 8.32 7.04 -4.20
C PHE A 73 8.06 5.64 -4.78
N THR A 74 6.90 5.47 -5.43
CA THR A 74 6.35 4.15 -5.82
C THR A 74 6.63 3.75 -7.26
N ASN A 75 7.28 4.58 -8.08
CA ASN A 75 7.66 4.20 -9.42
C ASN A 75 8.84 3.23 -9.38
N VAL A 76 8.53 1.93 -9.37
CA VAL A 76 9.50 0.84 -9.21
C VAL A 76 10.64 0.92 -10.23
N ASN A 77 10.34 1.26 -11.50
CA ASN A 77 11.36 1.38 -12.54
C ASN A 77 12.26 2.60 -12.35
N LEU A 78 11.68 3.77 -11.98
CA LEU A 78 12.46 4.98 -11.71
C LEU A 78 13.33 4.84 -10.45
N CYS A 79 12.97 4.00 -9.48
CA CYS A 79 13.82 3.76 -8.32
C CYS A 79 15.20 3.19 -8.71
N GLU A 80 15.32 2.49 -9.83
CA GLU A 80 16.60 1.96 -10.30
C GLU A 80 17.57 3.06 -10.77
N THR A 81 17.04 4.16 -11.32
CA THR A 81 17.81 5.30 -11.81
C THR A 81 17.87 6.45 -10.81
N GLU A 82 16.77 6.71 -10.09
CA GLU A 82 16.63 7.80 -9.11
C GLU A 82 16.83 7.29 -7.68
N ARG A 83 17.92 6.58 -7.42
CA ARG A 83 18.17 5.87 -6.14
C ARG A 83 18.19 6.79 -4.93
N GLU A 84 18.75 7.98 -5.06
CA GLU A 84 18.78 8.97 -3.97
C GLU A 84 17.38 9.45 -3.62
N LEU A 85 16.55 9.77 -4.61
CA LEU A 85 15.17 10.18 -4.40
C LEU A 85 14.36 9.06 -3.75
N ALA A 86 14.53 7.81 -4.23
CA ALA A 86 13.89 6.65 -3.65
C ALA A 86 14.33 6.44 -2.18
N PHE A 87 15.62 6.55 -1.87
CA PHE A 87 16.14 6.43 -0.51
C PHE A 87 15.59 7.54 0.41
N ARG A 88 15.58 8.79 -0.05
CA ARG A 88 15.05 9.92 0.73
C ARG A 88 13.56 9.73 1.06
N ALA A 89 12.74 9.37 0.07
CA ALA A 89 11.30 9.21 0.28
C ALA A 89 10.96 7.93 1.05
N ASN A 90 11.58 6.79 0.69
CA ASN A 90 11.16 5.47 1.18
C ASN A 90 11.91 5.00 2.43
N ALA A 91 13.08 5.57 2.74
CA ALA A 91 13.89 5.20 3.90
C ALA A 91 14.04 6.35 4.91
N LEU A 92 14.58 7.52 4.48
CA LEU A 92 14.77 8.66 5.40
C LEU A 92 13.45 9.27 5.87
N GLY A 93 12.46 9.37 4.98
CA GLY A 93 11.13 9.88 5.36
C GLY A 93 10.51 9.07 6.50
N PRO A 94 10.32 7.75 6.36
CA PRO A 94 9.83 6.88 7.42
C PRO A 94 10.67 6.92 8.70
N ARG A 95 12.00 6.97 8.58
CA ARG A 95 12.89 7.16 9.74
C ARG A 95 12.59 8.45 10.51
N ASN A 96 12.43 9.56 9.81
CA ASN A 96 12.19 10.86 10.42
C ASN A 96 10.81 10.92 11.10
N LEU A 97 9.80 10.31 10.46
CA LEU A 97 8.47 10.16 11.06
C LEU A 97 8.52 9.29 12.31
N ALA A 98 9.30 8.18 12.31
CA ALA A 98 9.47 7.31 13.47
C ALA A 98 10.11 8.07 14.66
N ILE A 99 11.20 8.80 14.42
CA ILE A 99 11.87 9.64 15.43
C ILE A 99 10.91 10.68 16.03
N ALA A 100 10.16 11.37 15.17
CA ALA A 100 9.25 12.41 15.62
C ALA A 100 8.03 11.85 16.36
N ALA A 101 7.46 10.73 15.89
CA ALA A 101 6.35 10.04 16.53
C ALA A 101 6.74 9.52 17.92
N GLU A 102 7.90 8.87 18.04
CA GLU A 102 8.41 8.38 19.34
C GLU A 102 8.60 9.53 20.34
N LYS A 103 9.15 10.67 19.89
CA LYS A 103 9.40 11.85 20.74
C LYS A 103 8.13 12.40 21.38
N ILE A 104 6.98 12.30 20.72
CA ILE A 104 5.69 12.78 21.23
C ILE A 104 4.77 11.67 21.72
N GLY A 105 5.16 10.40 21.60
CA GLY A 105 4.40 9.21 22.00
C GLY A 105 3.27 8.83 21.04
N ALA A 106 3.30 9.31 19.78
CA ALA A 106 2.30 9.02 18.75
C ALA A 106 2.44 7.60 18.19
N LYS A 107 1.32 7.00 17.76
CA LYS A 107 1.32 5.76 16.95
C LYS A 107 1.78 6.07 15.52
N LEU A 108 2.58 5.17 14.92
CA LEU A 108 3.00 5.27 13.53
C LEU A 108 2.52 4.07 12.72
N ILE A 109 1.64 4.28 11.75
CA ILE A 109 1.26 3.29 10.75
C ILE A 109 2.02 3.60 9.47
N HIS A 110 2.82 2.65 8.96
CA HIS A 110 3.60 2.81 7.74
C HIS A 110 3.23 1.76 6.69
N VAL A 111 2.89 2.22 5.51
CA VAL A 111 2.58 1.33 4.37
C VAL A 111 3.87 0.90 3.68
N SER A 112 4.14 -0.41 3.67
CA SER A 112 5.27 -1.06 3.00
C SER A 112 4.80 -1.92 1.83
N THR A 113 5.62 -2.86 1.35
CA THR A 113 5.41 -3.58 0.10
C THR A 113 5.86 -5.04 0.19
N ASP A 114 5.29 -5.88 -0.66
CA ASP A 114 5.72 -7.24 -0.97
C ASP A 114 7.13 -7.32 -1.59
N TYR A 115 7.63 -6.23 -2.21
CA TYR A 115 8.98 -6.16 -2.80
C TYR A 115 10.12 -6.22 -1.78
N VAL A 116 9.83 -6.28 -0.49
CA VAL A 116 10.84 -6.56 0.55
C VAL A 116 11.32 -8.01 0.53
N PHE A 117 10.57 -8.92 -0.08
CA PHE A 117 10.93 -10.34 -0.19
C PHE A 117 11.74 -10.66 -1.46
N ALA A 118 12.40 -11.83 -1.46
CA ALA A 118 13.20 -12.31 -2.60
C ALA A 118 12.37 -12.54 -3.88
N GLY A 119 11.08 -12.82 -3.74
CA GLY A 119 10.18 -13.01 -4.86
C GLY A 119 10.33 -14.34 -5.60
N ASN A 120 10.91 -15.36 -4.97
CA ASN A 120 11.16 -16.70 -5.49
C ASN A 120 10.48 -17.80 -4.66
N GLY A 121 9.52 -17.44 -3.80
CA GLY A 121 8.74 -18.38 -3.01
C GLY A 121 7.83 -19.27 -3.84
N SER A 122 7.22 -20.25 -3.18
CA SER A 122 6.18 -21.14 -3.75
C SER A 122 4.95 -21.24 -2.84
N THR A 123 4.98 -20.56 -1.72
CA THR A 123 3.89 -20.40 -0.76
C THR A 123 3.84 -18.94 -0.33
N PRO A 124 2.66 -18.42 0.08
CA PRO A 124 2.55 -17.05 0.53
C PRO A 124 3.54 -16.73 1.66
N TYR A 125 4.23 -15.58 1.54
CA TYR A 125 5.10 -15.09 2.61
C TYR A 125 4.30 -14.68 3.83
N VAL A 126 4.81 -14.98 5.01
CA VAL A 126 4.28 -14.53 6.31
C VAL A 126 5.16 -13.42 6.89
N GLU A 127 4.64 -12.69 7.88
CA GLU A 127 5.26 -11.46 8.38
C GLU A 127 6.67 -11.65 8.94
N TRP A 128 7.01 -12.85 9.42
CA TRP A 128 8.34 -13.21 9.98
C TRP A 128 9.30 -13.85 8.98
N ASP A 129 8.90 -14.03 7.72
CA ASP A 129 9.82 -14.52 6.69
C ASP A 129 10.95 -13.51 6.43
N ALA A 130 12.13 -14.04 6.05
CA ALA A 130 13.29 -13.22 5.81
C ALA A 130 13.09 -12.28 4.62
N CYS A 131 13.35 -10.99 4.84
CA CYS A 131 13.32 -9.98 3.79
C CYS A 131 14.64 -10.00 3.01
N GLU A 132 14.54 -10.08 1.67
CA GLU A 132 15.67 -10.09 0.75
C GLU A 132 15.33 -9.36 -0.55
N PRO A 133 15.17 -8.02 -0.51
CA PRO A 133 14.69 -7.23 -1.64
C PRO A 133 15.63 -7.30 -2.85
N GLN A 134 15.06 -7.47 -4.05
CA GLN A 134 15.79 -7.64 -5.31
C GLN A 134 15.79 -6.40 -6.21
N SER A 135 15.15 -5.31 -5.80
CA SER A 135 15.05 -4.05 -6.56
C SER A 135 15.38 -2.85 -5.67
N ALA A 136 15.76 -1.72 -6.27
CA ALA A 136 16.01 -0.48 -5.52
C ALA A 136 14.76 -0.01 -4.75
N TYR A 137 13.58 -0.18 -5.34
CA TYR A 137 12.31 0.09 -4.66
C TYR A 137 12.17 -0.75 -3.39
N GLY A 138 12.23 -2.08 -3.53
CA GLY A 138 12.11 -3.00 -2.39
C GLY A 138 13.17 -2.74 -1.32
N HIS A 139 14.43 -2.52 -1.73
CA HIS A 139 15.52 -2.23 -0.81
C HIS A 139 15.30 -0.94 -0.01
N THR A 140 14.87 0.15 -0.65
CA THR A 140 14.61 1.42 0.05
C THR A 140 13.39 1.34 0.96
N LYS A 141 12.34 0.61 0.58
CA LYS A 141 11.18 0.34 1.45
C LYS A 141 11.58 -0.49 2.67
N TYR A 142 12.36 -1.55 2.48
CA TYR A 142 12.87 -2.38 3.57
C TYR A 142 13.75 -1.59 4.55
N LEU A 143 14.64 -0.73 4.06
CA LEU A 143 15.40 0.18 4.93
C LEU A 143 14.50 1.10 5.76
N GLY A 144 13.38 1.57 5.19
CA GLY A 144 12.37 2.33 5.93
C GLY A 144 11.76 1.53 7.07
N GLU A 145 11.42 0.24 6.84
CA GLU A 145 10.93 -0.66 7.89
C GLU A 145 11.96 -0.81 9.02
N GLU A 146 13.23 -1.07 8.67
CA GLU A 146 14.30 -1.25 9.66
C GLU A 146 14.54 0.02 10.50
N TYR A 147 14.49 1.19 9.89
CA TYR A 147 14.57 2.46 10.65
C TYR A 147 13.36 2.66 11.57
N ILE A 148 12.16 2.32 11.13
CA ILE A 148 10.98 2.41 12.01
C ILE A 148 11.15 1.52 13.23
N LYS A 149 11.56 0.27 13.06
CA LYS A 149 11.83 -0.69 14.14
C LYS A 149 12.91 -0.20 15.12
N GLN A 150 13.90 0.57 14.63
CA GLN A 150 14.98 1.11 15.46
C GLN A 150 14.57 2.36 16.24
N PHE A 151 13.67 3.19 15.70
CA PHE A 151 13.38 4.51 16.23
C PHE A 151 11.97 4.70 16.79
N SER A 152 11.09 3.71 16.70
CA SER A 152 9.73 3.78 17.24
C SER A 152 9.36 2.52 17.98
N THR A 153 8.64 2.67 19.09
CA THR A 153 8.09 1.57 19.90
C THR A 153 6.61 1.31 19.62
N LYS A 154 5.89 2.31 19.08
CA LYS A 154 4.45 2.26 18.78
C LYS A 154 4.21 2.29 17.28
N TYR A 155 4.60 1.22 16.57
CA TYR A 155 4.48 1.17 15.13
C TYR A 155 3.67 -0.01 14.60
N PHE A 156 3.03 0.23 13.48
CA PHE A 156 2.47 -0.77 12.59
C PHE A 156 3.12 -0.61 11.22
N ILE A 157 3.82 -1.62 10.73
CA ILE A 157 4.32 -1.70 9.37
C ILE A 157 3.38 -2.62 8.61
N VAL A 158 2.68 -2.10 7.60
CA VAL A 158 1.72 -2.88 6.83
C VAL A 158 2.24 -3.06 5.41
N ARG A 159 2.70 -4.29 5.08
CA ARG A 159 3.13 -4.66 3.74
C ARG A 159 1.92 -4.99 2.88
N THR A 160 1.80 -4.36 1.74
CA THR A 160 0.72 -4.60 0.77
C THR A 160 1.27 -4.94 -0.61
N ALA A 161 0.43 -5.44 -1.51
CA ALA A 161 0.79 -5.83 -2.87
C ALA A 161 -0.27 -5.35 -3.86
N TRP A 162 0.12 -5.02 -5.09
CA TRP A 162 -0.74 -4.78 -6.25
C TRP A 162 -1.94 -3.85 -5.98
N LEU A 163 -1.66 -2.74 -5.26
CA LEU A 163 -2.68 -1.81 -4.80
C LEU A 163 -3.39 -1.09 -5.95
N TYR A 164 -4.72 -1.14 -5.97
CA TYR A 164 -5.58 -0.36 -6.86
C TYR A 164 -6.72 0.29 -6.07
N GLY A 165 -7.33 1.34 -6.61
CA GLY A 165 -8.41 2.05 -5.91
C GLY A 165 -9.02 3.16 -6.76
N TYR A 166 -9.98 3.88 -6.17
CA TYR A 166 -10.77 4.89 -6.86
C TYR A 166 -9.98 6.12 -7.27
N TYR A 167 -8.87 6.42 -6.60
CA TYR A 167 -8.08 7.62 -6.83
C TYR A 167 -6.78 7.31 -7.59
N GLY A 168 -6.31 8.29 -8.35
CA GLY A 168 -5.06 8.20 -9.07
C GLY A 168 -5.03 7.18 -10.20
N LYS A 169 -3.82 6.93 -10.71
CA LYS A 169 -3.55 5.93 -11.75
C LYS A 169 -3.23 4.59 -11.10
N ASN A 170 -3.75 3.50 -11.63
CA ASN A 170 -3.45 2.15 -11.18
C ASN A 170 -3.57 1.14 -12.33
N PHE A 171 -3.19 -0.10 -12.06
CA PHE A 171 -3.17 -1.16 -13.06
C PHE A 171 -4.57 -1.43 -13.63
N VAL A 172 -5.61 -1.50 -12.79
CA VAL A 172 -6.99 -1.80 -13.22
C VAL A 172 -7.48 -0.77 -14.23
N LYS A 173 -7.37 0.53 -13.90
CA LYS A 173 -7.76 1.62 -14.80
C LYS A 173 -6.94 1.62 -16.10
N THR A 174 -5.64 1.30 -16.00
CA THR A 174 -4.76 1.20 -17.17
C THR A 174 -5.20 0.08 -18.10
N MET A 175 -5.50 -1.11 -17.56
CA MET A 175 -5.95 -2.25 -18.38
C MET A 175 -7.33 -2.00 -19.02
N ILE A 176 -8.26 -1.38 -18.31
CA ILE A 176 -9.55 -0.94 -18.86
C ILE A 176 -9.34 -0.02 -20.07
N ASN A 177 -8.47 0.98 -19.95
CA ASN A 177 -8.22 1.92 -21.04
C ASN A 177 -7.55 1.24 -22.25
N ILE A 178 -6.51 0.41 -22.02
CA ILE A 178 -5.85 -0.34 -23.10
C ILE A 178 -6.84 -1.28 -23.79
N ALA A 179 -7.67 -2.00 -23.03
CA ALA A 179 -8.66 -2.90 -23.60
C ALA A 179 -9.69 -2.16 -24.46
N LYS A 180 -10.18 -0.99 -23.99
CA LYS A 180 -11.10 -0.13 -24.76
C LYS A 180 -10.48 0.43 -26.03
N GLU A 181 -9.24 0.90 -25.96
CA GLU A 181 -8.57 1.57 -27.08
C GLU A 181 -8.05 0.61 -28.13
N LYS A 182 -7.49 -0.54 -27.71
CA LYS A 182 -6.77 -1.47 -28.59
C LYS A 182 -7.53 -2.77 -28.89
N GLY A 183 -8.57 -3.10 -28.15
CA GLY A 183 -9.28 -4.38 -28.25
C GLY A 183 -8.43 -5.61 -27.90
N ALA A 184 -7.19 -5.41 -27.43
CA ALA A 184 -6.28 -6.48 -27.06
C ALA A 184 -5.26 -6.04 -26.01
N CYS A 185 -4.90 -6.96 -25.09
CA CYS A 185 -3.86 -6.80 -24.09
C CYS A 185 -2.92 -8.01 -24.08
N LYS A 186 -1.59 -7.78 -23.99
CA LYS A 186 -0.60 -8.83 -23.73
C LYS A 186 -0.03 -8.63 -22.33
N VAL A 187 -0.14 -9.62 -21.45
CA VAL A 187 0.12 -9.45 -20.01
C VAL A 187 0.90 -10.64 -19.45
N VAL A 188 1.85 -10.38 -18.54
CA VAL A 188 2.70 -11.41 -17.93
C VAL A 188 1.86 -12.40 -17.10
N CYS A 189 2.14 -13.70 -17.27
CA CYS A 189 1.42 -14.80 -16.61
C CYS A 189 2.27 -15.55 -15.58
N ASP A 190 3.55 -15.22 -15.47
CA ASP A 190 4.55 -15.86 -14.61
C ASP A 190 4.98 -15.00 -13.41
N GLN A 191 4.17 -13.99 -13.08
CA GLN A 191 4.29 -13.19 -11.85
C GLN A 191 2.99 -13.37 -11.05
N ILE A 192 3.11 -13.90 -9.83
CA ILE A 192 1.98 -14.22 -8.94
C ILE A 192 2.01 -13.31 -7.71
N GLY A 193 0.83 -12.81 -7.31
CA GLY A 193 0.67 -11.95 -6.15
C GLY A 193 -0.80 -11.74 -5.78
N ASN A 194 -1.06 -10.82 -4.84
CA ASN A 194 -2.41 -10.52 -4.34
C ASN A 194 -2.85 -9.13 -4.80
N PRO A 195 -3.84 -9.00 -5.67
CA PRO A 195 -4.49 -7.72 -5.93
C PRO A 195 -5.16 -7.19 -4.65
N THR A 196 -4.90 -5.92 -4.31
CA THR A 196 -5.44 -5.31 -3.08
C THR A 196 -6.22 -4.04 -3.41
N ASN A 197 -7.49 -4.00 -2.98
CA ASN A 197 -8.30 -2.80 -3.07
C ASN A 197 -7.90 -1.79 -1.98
N ALA A 198 -7.67 -0.54 -2.36
CA ALA A 198 -7.30 0.53 -1.43
C ALA A 198 -8.38 0.80 -0.36
N ALA A 199 -9.66 0.57 -0.66
CA ALA A 199 -10.73 0.68 0.32
C ALA A 199 -10.63 -0.39 1.41
N ASP A 200 -10.28 -1.64 1.05
CA ASP A 200 -10.04 -2.72 2.01
C ASP A 200 -8.82 -2.43 2.88
N LEU A 201 -7.73 -1.95 2.25
CA LEU A 201 -6.52 -1.59 3.00
C LEU A 201 -6.78 -0.40 3.93
N ALA A 202 -7.50 0.63 3.48
CA ALA A 202 -7.85 1.79 4.29
C ALA A 202 -8.64 1.38 5.54
N HIS A 203 -9.62 0.47 5.40
CA HIS A 203 -10.36 -0.09 6.53
C HIS A 203 -9.42 -0.69 7.59
N HIS A 204 -8.49 -1.54 7.17
CA HIS A 204 -7.57 -2.22 8.09
C HIS A 204 -6.57 -1.25 8.74
N LEU A 205 -6.04 -0.26 7.99
CA LEU A 205 -5.16 0.76 8.56
C LEU A 205 -5.89 1.62 9.62
N ILE A 206 -7.13 1.99 9.34
CA ILE A 206 -7.96 2.75 10.29
C ILE A 206 -8.27 1.89 11.53
N LYS A 207 -8.57 0.61 11.36
CA LYS A 207 -8.82 -0.33 12.46
C LYS A 207 -7.61 -0.50 13.38
N LEU A 208 -6.38 -0.43 12.86
CA LEU A 208 -5.16 -0.47 13.68
C LEU A 208 -5.02 0.73 14.63
N LEU A 209 -5.66 1.86 14.36
CA LEU A 209 -5.66 3.00 15.29
C LEU A 209 -6.36 2.68 16.62
N ASP A 210 -7.34 1.77 16.61
CA ASP A 210 -8.12 1.36 17.77
C ASP A 210 -7.39 0.33 18.66
N THR A 211 -6.17 -0.12 18.29
CA THR A 211 -5.44 -1.18 18.99
C THR A 211 -4.01 -0.78 19.37
N GLU A 212 -3.39 -1.56 20.24
CA GLU A 212 -1.97 -1.49 20.62
C GLU A 212 -1.19 -2.75 20.20
N GLU A 213 -1.75 -3.57 19.30
CA GLU A 213 -1.13 -4.77 18.77
C GLU A 213 -0.02 -4.41 17.76
N TYR A 214 1.00 -3.69 18.26
CA TYR A 214 2.10 -3.17 17.42
C TYR A 214 2.89 -4.28 16.73
N GLY A 215 3.42 -3.99 15.55
CA GLY A 215 4.26 -4.95 14.82
C GLY A 215 4.21 -4.81 13.31
N VAL A 216 4.63 -5.88 12.64
CA VAL A 216 4.61 -6.00 11.18
C VAL A 216 3.38 -6.81 10.77
N TYR A 217 2.67 -6.33 9.76
CA TYR A 217 1.46 -6.91 9.22
C TYR A 217 1.58 -7.09 7.71
N HIS A 218 0.93 -8.11 7.17
CA HIS A 218 0.59 -8.19 5.77
C HIS A 218 -0.87 -7.79 5.59
N GLY A 219 -1.15 -6.91 4.61
CA GLY A 219 -2.49 -6.39 4.33
C GLY A 219 -2.78 -6.44 2.84
N THR A 220 -3.30 -7.57 2.35
CA THR A 220 -3.60 -7.82 0.93
C THR A 220 -4.98 -8.43 0.76
N GLY A 221 -5.56 -8.27 -0.44
CA GLY A 221 -6.75 -9.04 -0.82
C GLY A 221 -6.50 -10.53 -0.71
N GLU A 222 -7.51 -11.29 -0.28
CA GLU A 222 -7.41 -12.74 -0.11
C GLU A 222 -7.36 -13.47 -1.45
N GLY A 223 -6.51 -14.52 -1.50
CA GLY A 223 -6.22 -15.30 -2.70
C GLY A 223 -5.16 -14.66 -3.59
N GLU A 224 -4.65 -15.43 -4.53
CA GLU A 224 -3.56 -15.03 -5.43
C GLU A 224 -3.95 -15.22 -6.89
N CYS A 225 -3.26 -14.52 -7.78
CA CYS A 225 -3.38 -14.70 -9.22
C CYS A 225 -2.16 -14.13 -9.95
N SER A 226 -2.03 -14.45 -11.24
CA SER A 226 -1.12 -13.77 -12.14
C SER A 226 -1.68 -12.42 -12.63
N TRP A 227 -0.81 -11.51 -13.10
CA TRP A 227 -1.28 -10.29 -13.78
C TRP A 227 -2.17 -10.60 -14.99
N TYR A 228 -1.91 -11.71 -15.68
CA TYR A 228 -2.74 -12.19 -16.79
C TYR A 228 -4.16 -12.54 -16.31
N GLU A 229 -4.30 -13.35 -15.26
CA GLU A 229 -5.60 -13.72 -14.70
C GLU A 229 -6.34 -12.51 -14.15
N PHE A 230 -5.62 -11.61 -13.46
CA PHE A 230 -6.19 -10.36 -12.96
C PHE A 230 -6.74 -9.52 -14.12
N THR A 231 -5.99 -9.39 -15.23
CA THR A 231 -6.44 -8.63 -16.41
C THR A 231 -7.65 -9.28 -17.09
N LYS A 232 -7.69 -10.62 -17.18
CA LYS A 232 -8.88 -11.32 -17.71
C LYS A 232 -10.13 -10.97 -16.90
N GLU A 233 -10.03 -10.98 -15.57
CA GLU A 233 -11.16 -10.64 -14.71
C GLU A 233 -11.56 -9.16 -14.85
N ILE A 234 -10.59 -8.24 -14.92
CA ILE A 234 -10.84 -6.80 -15.18
C ILE A 234 -11.64 -6.61 -16.46
N VAL A 235 -11.21 -7.22 -17.56
CA VAL A 235 -11.86 -7.09 -18.88
C VAL A 235 -13.27 -7.70 -18.86
N SER A 236 -13.42 -8.88 -18.24
CA SER A 236 -14.69 -9.58 -18.10
C SER A 236 -15.71 -8.74 -17.30
N LEU A 237 -15.34 -8.28 -16.11
CA LEU A 237 -16.22 -7.50 -15.23
C LEU A 237 -16.56 -6.11 -15.82
N SER A 238 -15.66 -5.55 -16.61
CA SER A 238 -15.89 -4.26 -17.28
C SER A 238 -16.77 -4.37 -18.53
N GLY A 239 -17.18 -5.58 -18.94
CA GLY A 239 -18.01 -5.80 -20.13
C GLY A 239 -17.32 -5.40 -21.45
N ILE A 240 -15.99 -5.32 -21.49
CA ILE A 240 -15.22 -4.88 -22.65
C ILE A 240 -14.93 -6.10 -23.54
N ASN A 241 -15.25 -5.99 -24.84
CA ASN A 241 -14.89 -7.00 -25.81
C ASN A 241 -13.42 -6.83 -26.25
N ALA A 242 -12.49 -7.44 -25.51
CA ALA A 242 -11.06 -7.41 -25.80
C ALA A 242 -10.41 -8.76 -25.57
N THR A 243 -9.37 -9.08 -26.34
CA THR A 243 -8.58 -10.29 -26.19
C THR A 243 -7.44 -10.07 -25.19
N VAL A 244 -7.33 -10.92 -24.17
CA VAL A 244 -6.20 -10.92 -23.24
C VAL A 244 -5.32 -12.13 -23.54
N SER A 245 -4.07 -11.88 -23.91
CA SER A 245 -3.07 -12.90 -24.23
C SER A 245 -1.96 -12.96 -23.18
N PRO A 246 -1.49 -14.15 -22.77
CA PRO A 246 -0.38 -14.27 -21.85
C PRO A 246 0.96 -13.97 -22.54
N CYS A 247 1.94 -13.54 -21.72
CA CYS A 247 3.37 -13.53 -22.08
C CYS A 247 4.19 -13.87 -20.84
N THR A 248 5.47 -14.15 -21.03
CA THR A 248 6.41 -14.33 -19.92
C THR A 248 7.09 -13.01 -19.56
N THR A 249 7.71 -12.97 -18.38
CA THR A 249 8.53 -11.83 -17.94
C THR A 249 9.67 -11.54 -18.92
N ASP A 250 10.28 -12.57 -19.51
CA ASP A 250 11.36 -12.42 -20.49
C ASP A 250 10.89 -11.76 -21.80
N GLU A 251 9.62 -11.93 -22.18
CA GLU A 251 9.01 -11.26 -23.33
C GLU A 251 8.64 -9.78 -23.04
N TYR A 252 8.66 -9.38 -21.76
CA TYR A 252 8.30 -8.03 -21.34
C TYR A 252 9.33 -7.46 -20.36
N PRO A 253 10.59 -7.23 -20.81
CA PRO A 253 11.67 -6.77 -19.95
C PRO A 253 11.37 -5.38 -19.36
N THR A 254 11.68 -5.22 -18.07
CA THR A 254 11.56 -3.95 -17.33
C THR A 254 12.88 -3.61 -16.63
N PRO A 255 13.18 -2.31 -16.37
CA PRO A 255 14.40 -1.90 -15.68
C PRO A 255 14.54 -2.53 -14.29
N ALA A 256 13.45 -2.58 -13.52
CA ALA A 256 13.44 -3.20 -12.21
C ALA A 256 13.10 -4.70 -12.32
N LYS A 257 13.82 -5.52 -11.57
CA LYS A 257 13.50 -6.94 -11.41
C LYS A 257 12.15 -7.08 -10.67
N ARG A 258 11.21 -7.77 -11.31
CA ARG A 258 9.89 -8.07 -10.73
C ARG A 258 9.92 -9.43 -10.03
N PRO A 259 9.27 -9.58 -8.85
CA PRO A 259 9.15 -10.89 -8.20
C PRO A 259 8.31 -11.84 -9.05
N ALA A 260 8.79 -13.08 -9.21
CA ALA A 260 7.98 -14.13 -9.84
C ALA A 260 6.85 -14.59 -8.91
N TYR A 261 7.10 -14.57 -7.61
CA TYR A 261 6.10 -14.91 -6.59
C TYR A 261 6.21 -13.95 -5.42
N SER A 262 5.17 -13.14 -5.18
CA SER A 262 5.13 -12.15 -4.08
C SER A 262 3.84 -12.21 -3.27
N SER A 263 3.13 -13.35 -3.32
CA SER A 263 1.90 -13.52 -2.55
C SER A 263 2.18 -13.43 -1.05
N LEU A 264 1.32 -12.72 -0.32
CA LEU A 264 1.40 -12.50 1.11
C LEU A 264 0.24 -13.16 1.83
N GLU A 265 0.50 -13.73 3.02
CA GLU A 265 -0.49 -14.23 3.95
C GLU A 265 -0.73 -13.19 5.05
N ASN A 266 -1.99 -12.81 5.31
CA ASN A 266 -2.38 -11.82 6.31
C ASN A 266 -2.42 -12.42 7.73
N MET A 267 -1.34 -13.11 8.18
CA MET A 267 -1.34 -13.91 9.40
C MET A 267 -1.56 -13.06 10.65
N MET A 268 -0.89 -11.91 10.74
CA MET A 268 -1.02 -11.03 11.90
C MET A 268 -2.45 -10.45 12.02
N PHE A 269 -3.08 -10.03 10.93
CA PHE A 269 -4.49 -9.63 10.97
C PHE A 269 -5.40 -10.78 11.42
N LYS A 270 -5.20 -12.00 10.90
CA LYS A 270 -6.00 -13.19 11.25
C LYS A 270 -5.91 -13.55 12.74
N THR A 271 -4.76 -13.32 13.35
CA THR A 271 -4.48 -13.76 14.73
C THR A 271 -4.66 -12.67 15.79
N THR A 272 -4.73 -11.40 15.42
CA THR A 272 -4.84 -10.27 16.36
C THR A 272 -6.15 -9.50 16.19
N VAL A 273 -6.21 -8.57 15.25
CA VAL A 273 -7.32 -7.61 15.13
C VAL A 273 -8.46 -8.05 14.22
N GLY A 274 -8.33 -9.21 13.60
CA GLY A 274 -9.31 -9.76 12.64
C GLY A 274 -9.02 -9.32 11.20
N ASN A 275 -9.08 -10.29 10.29
CA ASN A 275 -8.87 -10.11 8.85
C ASN A 275 -10.22 -10.04 8.13
N GLU A 276 -10.50 -8.93 7.52
CA GLU A 276 -11.74 -8.63 6.78
C GLU A 276 -11.44 -8.30 5.31
N PHE A 277 -10.21 -8.56 4.83
CA PHE A 277 -9.88 -8.42 3.43
C PHE A 277 -10.75 -9.34 2.57
N ARG A 278 -11.41 -8.77 1.57
CA ARG A 278 -12.23 -9.53 0.62
C ARG A 278 -11.36 -10.41 -0.29
N PRO A 279 -11.88 -11.55 -0.77
CA PRO A 279 -11.30 -12.24 -1.92
C PRO A 279 -11.10 -11.24 -3.06
N TRP A 280 -9.92 -11.26 -3.71
CA TRP A 280 -9.55 -10.24 -4.70
C TRP A 280 -10.57 -10.06 -5.84
N ARG A 281 -11.26 -11.16 -6.26
CA ARG A 281 -12.31 -11.09 -7.29
C ARG A 281 -13.53 -10.31 -6.82
N GLU A 282 -13.93 -10.50 -5.58
CA GLU A 282 -15.06 -9.79 -4.97
C GLU A 282 -14.74 -8.30 -4.83
N ALA A 283 -13.57 -7.99 -4.28
CA ALA A 283 -13.10 -6.61 -4.14
C ALA A 283 -12.97 -5.90 -5.50
N LEU A 284 -12.50 -6.62 -6.54
CA LEU A 284 -12.41 -6.08 -7.91
C LEU A 284 -13.80 -5.82 -8.50
N LYS A 285 -14.75 -6.74 -8.30
CA LYS A 285 -16.12 -6.58 -8.79
C LYS A 285 -16.77 -5.32 -8.21
N VAL A 286 -16.71 -5.15 -6.89
CA VAL A 286 -17.24 -3.95 -6.21
C VAL A 286 -16.56 -2.68 -6.72
N PHE A 287 -15.25 -2.70 -6.89
CA PHE A 287 -14.51 -1.57 -7.43
C PHE A 287 -14.98 -1.17 -8.84
N ILE A 288 -15.17 -2.14 -9.75
CA ILE A 288 -15.59 -1.85 -11.13
C ILE A 288 -17.03 -1.33 -11.16
N GLU A 289 -17.94 -1.92 -10.38
CA GLU A 289 -19.33 -1.47 -10.26
C GLU A 289 -19.41 0.00 -9.78
N ASN A 290 -18.66 0.34 -8.73
CA ASN A 290 -18.65 1.70 -8.16
C ASN A 290 -17.90 2.72 -9.04
N ASN A 291 -16.89 2.28 -9.82
CA ASN A 291 -16.12 3.18 -10.68
C ASN A 291 -16.76 3.40 -12.07
N SER A 292 -17.86 2.70 -12.37
CA SER A 292 -18.62 2.83 -13.64
C SER A 292 -19.75 3.85 -13.54
N ASN A 293 -20.07 4.32 -12.34
CA ASN A 293 -21.04 5.36 -12.03
C ASN A 293 -20.33 6.72 -11.89
#